data_5bf5b109b21142dfc6824f7153804230
#
_entry.id   5bf5b109b21142dfc6824f7153804230
#
_cell.length_a   1.000
_cell.length_b   1.000
_cell.length_c   1.000
_cell.angle_alpha   90.00
_cell.angle_beta   90.00
_cell.angle_gamma   90.00
#
_symmetry.space_group_name_H-M   'P 1'
#
loop_
_entity.id
_entity.type
_entity.pdbx_description
1 polymer ?
#
loop_
_entity_poly.entity_id
_entity_poly.type
_entity_poly.pdbx_seq_one_letter_code
_entity_poly.pdbx_strand_id
1 'polypeptide(L)'
;MDVVWSATEVRSRRFRPTPVRSDQAELDDHFRWLRRRRIRGYFEVEIPDVESPQLTIGFRGEYAVVHMLAVAPVAQSFVLAGDGSVPNGAYVDLPVRDELARFTGEVVLGVYRAWDLVRAFLQTGRTAELGDWHAL
;
A
#
# COMPACT_ATOMS: atom_id res chain seq x y z
N MET A 1 18.92 5.68 0.66
CA MET A 1 18.44 4.42 0.07
C MET A 1 17.31 4.73 -0.89
N ASP A 2 17.42 4.22 -2.11
CA ASP A 2 16.40 4.46 -3.12
C ASP A 2 15.21 3.51 -2.98
N VAL A 3 14.06 3.99 -3.39
CA VAL A 3 12.82 3.24 -3.51
C VAL A 3 12.24 3.45 -4.90
N VAL A 4 11.47 2.49 -5.39
CA VAL A 4 10.75 2.60 -6.67
C VAL A 4 9.27 2.54 -6.39
N TRP A 5 8.52 3.49 -6.95
CA TRP A 5 7.10 3.58 -6.65
C TRP A 5 6.29 4.22 -7.77
N SER A 6 5.04 3.81 -7.85
CA SER A 6 4.02 4.43 -8.70
C SER A 6 2.85 4.81 -7.79
N ALA A 7 2.18 5.91 -8.09
CA ALA A 7 1.16 6.41 -7.18
C ALA A 7 0.08 7.23 -7.88
N THR A 8 -1.02 7.43 -7.15
CA THR A 8 -2.03 8.42 -7.50
C THR A 8 -1.37 9.80 -7.53
N GLU A 9 -1.58 10.54 -8.59
CA GLU A 9 -1.09 11.91 -8.72
C GLU A 9 -1.97 12.89 -7.95
N VAL A 10 -1.35 13.87 -7.31
CA VAL A 10 -2.07 14.90 -6.56
C VAL A 10 -2.96 15.74 -7.48
N ARG A 11 -2.46 16.08 -8.67
CA ARG A 11 -3.14 16.98 -9.59
C ARG A 11 -4.30 16.32 -10.32
N SER A 12 -4.05 15.19 -10.97
CA SER A 12 -5.08 14.46 -11.74
C SER A 12 -6.00 13.61 -10.87
N ARG A 13 -5.55 13.23 -9.68
CA ARG A 13 -6.19 12.27 -8.78
C ARG A 13 -6.32 10.87 -9.38
N ARG A 14 -5.49 10.58 -10.38
CA ARG A 14 -5.45 9.28 -11.06
C ARG A 14 -4.12 8.59 -10.81
N PHE A 15 -4.17 7.27 -10.77
CA PHE A 15 -2.97 6.46 -10.64
C PHE A 15 -2.11 6.58 -11.90
N ARG A 16 -0.83 6.90 -11.70
CA ARG A 16 0.16 6.95 -12.76
C ARG A 16 1.04 5.69 -12.70
N PRO A 17 0.93 4.79 -13.69
CA PRO A 17 1.66 3.51 -13.64
C PRO A 17 3.16 3.62 -13.90
N THR A 18 3.63 4.75 -14.43
CA THR A 18 5.05 4.95 -14.69
C THR A 18 5.81 5.07 -13.36
N PRO A 19 6.76 4.16 -13.05
CA PRO A 19 7.45 4.20 -11.78
C PRO A 19 8.42 5.38 -11.67
N VAL A 20 8.56 5.87 -10.45
CA VAL A 20 9.52 6.89 -10.06
C VAL A 20 10.54 6.25 -9.13
N ARG A 21 11.81 6.59 -9.31
CA ARG A 21 12.89 6.19 -8.40
C ARG A 21 13.30 7.40 -7.59
N SER A 22 13.23 7.29 -6.27
CA SER A 22 13.53 8.40 -5.37
C SER A 22 14.06 7.89 -4.03
N ASP A 23 14.38 8.81 -3.13
CA ASP A 23 14.62 8.44 -1.74
C ASP A 23 13.32 8.26 -0.98
N GLN A 24 13.42 7.76 0.25
CA GLN A 24 12.27 7.52 1.13
C GLN A 24 11.53 8.82 1.46
N ALA A 25 12.27 9.92 1.62
CA ALA A 25 11.69 11.20 2.00
C ALA A 25 10.72 11.74 0.94
N GLU A 26 11.07 11.61 -0.33
CA GLU A 26 10.21 12.04 -1.43
C GLU A 26 8.93 11.21 -1.50
N LEU A 27 9.02 9.92 -1.27
CA LEU A 27 7.87 9.03 -1.18
C LEU A 27 6.95 9.44 -0.02
N ASP A 28 7.51 9.67 1.17
CA ASP A 28 6.74 10.12 2.33
C ASP A 28 6.06 11.46 2.09
N ASP A 29 6.74 12.38 1.41
CA ASP A 29 6.17 13.70 1.07
C ASP A 29 4.96 13.56 0.15
N HIS A 30 5.03 12.66 -0.83
CA HIS A 30 3.91 12.41 -1.74
C HIS A 30 2.70 11.86 -0.98
N PHE A 31 2.93 10.90 -0.08
CA PHE A 31 1.87 10.35 0.77
C PHE A 31 1.23 11.45 1.62
N ARG A 32 2.04 12.25 2.31
CA ARG A 32 1.54 13.33 3.15
C ARG A 32 0.75 14.37 2.36
N TRP A 33 1.19 14.67 1.14
CA TRP A 33 0.49 15.61 0.28
C TRP A 33 -0.90 15.12 -0.09
N LEU A 34 -1.03 13.85 -0.49
CA LEU A 34 -2.34 13.26 -0.74
C LEU A 34 -3.23 13.31 0.51
N ARG A 35 -2.68 13.03 1.68
CA ARG A 35 -3.41 13.08 2.94
C ARG A 35 -3.92 14.48 3.28
N ARG A 36 -3.08 15.49 3.13
CA ARG A 36 -3.46 16.88 3.40
C ARG A 36 -4.60 17.35 2.51
N ARG A 37 -4.62 16.92 1.27
CA ARG A 37 -5.67 17.27 0.30
C ARG A 37 -6.88 16.36 0.36
N ARG A 38 -6.88 15.40 1.28
CA ARG A 38 -7.96 14.42 1.46
C ARG A 38 -8.27 13.66 0.18
N ILE A 39 -7.23 13.34 -0.58
CA ILE A 39 -7.33 12.56 -1.81
C ILE A 39 -7.16 11.09 -1.43
N ARG A 40 -8.10 10.26 -1.88
CA ARG A 40 -7.91 8.81 -1.81
C ARG A 40 -6.72 8.44 -2.70
N GLY A 41 -5.87 7.55 -2.24
CA GLY A 41 -4.63 7.27 -2.92
C GLY A 41 -4.30 5.79 -2.98
N TYR A 42 -3.43 5.47 -3.94
CA TYR A 42 -2.92 4.13 -4.14
C TYR A 42 -1.46 4.21 -4.52
N PHE A 43 -0.63 3.36 -3.89
CA PHE A 43 0.80 3.26 -4.18
C PHE A 43 1.16 1.82 -4.49
N GLU A 44 2.05 1.65 -5.47
CA GLU A 44 2.79 0.41 -5.69
C GLU A 44 4.25 0.72 -5.35
N VAL A 45 4.83 -0.02 -4.43
CA VAL A 45 6.21 0.23 -3.97
C VAL A 45 7.05 -1.03 -4.05
N GLU A 46 8.33 -0.84 -4.39
CA GLU A 46 9.28 -1.94 -4.45
C GLU A 46 10.69 -1.47 -4.11
N ILE A 47 11.54 -2.40 -3.74
CA ILE A 47 12.95 -2.15 -3.49
C ILE A 47 13.69 -2.34 -4.81
N PRO A 48 14.47 -1.33 -5.27
CA PRO A 48 15.18 -1.44 -6.54
C PRO A 48 16.34 -2.44 -6.47
N ASP A 49 16.66 -3.02 -7.62
CA ASP A 49 17.85 -3.85 -7.84
C ASP A 49 17.91 -5.14 -7.00
N VAL A 50 16.83 -5.53 -6.34
CA VAL A 50 16.72 -6.80 -5.65
C VAL A 50 15.41 -7.48 -6.04
N GLU A 51 15.44 -8.79 -6.10
CA GLU A 51 14.25 -9.59 -6.32
C GLU A 51 13.45 -9.65 -5.02
N SER A 52 12.44 -8.81 -4.93
CA SER A 52 11.57 -8.73 -3.75
C SER A 52 10.13 -8.61 -4.19
N PRO A 53 9.16 -8.90 -3.31
CA PRO A 53 7.77 -8.66 -3.64
C PRO A 53 7.50 -7.17 -3.79
N GLN A 54 6.44 -6.86 -4.54
CA GLN A 54 5.87 -5.53 -4.59
C GLN A 54 4.80 -5.41 -3.51
N LEU A 55 4.80 -4.32 -2.77
CA LEU A 55 3.69 -3.98 -1.89
C LEU A 55 2.82 -2.91 -2.51
N THR A 56 1.54 -2.98 -2.24
CA THR A 56 0.60 -1.92 -2.61
C THR A 56 -0.17 -1.47 -1.39
N ILE A 57 -0.52 -0.20 -1.35
CA ILE A 57 -1.38 0.36 -0.32
C ILE A 57 -2.45 1.22 -0.99
N GLY A 58 -3.72 0.92 -0.72
CA GLY A 58 -4.84 1.77 -1.10
C GLY A 58 -5.46 2.36 0.15
N PHE A 59 -5.70 3.67 0.15
CA PHE A 59 -6.26 4.34 1.32
C PHE A 59 -7.31 5.37 0.94
N ARG A 60 -8.26 5.53 1.86
CA ARG A 60 -9.32 6.52 1.76
C ARG A 60 -9.77 6.87 3.18
N GLY A 61 -9.76 8.16 3.51
CA GLY A 61 -10.06 8.59 4.87
C GLY A 61 -9.06 7.98 5.87
N GLU A 62 -9.54 7.38 6.93
CA GLU A 62 -8.73 6.83 8.01
C GLU A 62 -8.28 5.38 7.77
N TYR A 63 -8.65 4.77 6.66
CA TYR A 63 -8.49 3.33 6.44
C TYR A 63 -7.66 3.01 5.21
N ALA A 64 -7.03 1.84 5.25
CA ALA A 64 -6.17 1.36 4.17
C ALA A 64 -6.23 -0.16 4.05
N VAL A 65 -5.81 -0.65 2.89
CA VAL A 65 -5.58 -2.07 2.62
C VAL A 65 -4.19 -2.24 2.02
N VAL A 66 -3.48 -3.26 2.45
CA VAL A 66 -2.12 -3.56 1.97
C VAL A 66 -2.11 -4.92 1.30
N HIS A 67 -1.63 -4.96 0.06
CA HIS A 67 -1.44 -6.18 -0.70
C HIS A 67 0.04 -6.42 -0.97
N MET A 68 0.37 -7.67 -1.23
CA MET A 68 1.70 -8.08 -1.64
C MET A 68 1.59 -8.94 -2.91
N LEU A 69 2.42 -8.63 -3.90
CA LEU A 69 2.58 -9.47 -5.09
C LEU A 69 3.98 -10.08 -5.05
N ALA A 70 4.03 -11.39 -4.84
CA ALA A 70 5.25 -12.17 -4.96
C ALA A 70 5.31 -12.76 -6.37
N VAL A 71 6.46 -12.62 -7.05
CA VAL A 71 6.60 -13.02 -8.46
C VAL A 71 7.31 -14.34 -8.64
N ALA A 72 8.08 -14.79 -7.67
CA ALA A 72 8.86 -16.03 -7.75
C ALA A 72 8.52 -16.96 -6.57
N PRO A 73 8.52 -18.29 -6.76
CA PRO A 73 8.68 -19.00 -8.03
C PRO A 73 7.46 -18.91 -8.95
N VAL A 74 6.28 -18.57 -8.39
CA VAL A 74 5.03 -18.40 -9.13
C VAL A 74 4.40 -17.08 -8.68
N ALA A 75 3.83 -16.32 -9.60
CA ALA A 75 3.12 -15.09 -9.25
C ALA A 75 1.94 -15.41 -8.32
N GLN A 76 1.92 -14.76 -7.16
CA GLN A 76 0.92 -14.98 -6.13
C GLN A 76 0.64 -13.68 -5.39
N SER A 77 -0.64 -13.42 -5.13
CA SER A 77 -1.08 -12.22 -4.42
C SER A 77 -1.56 -12.56 -3.02
N PHE A 78 -1.29 -11.65 -2.09
CA PHE A 78 -1.67 -11.76 -0.69
C PHE A 78 -2.26 -10.43 -0.22
N VAL A 79 -3.10 -10.51 0.80
CA VAL A 79 -3.60 -9.33 1.51
C VAL A 79 -3.23 -9.41 2.99
N LEU A 80 -2.83 -8.30 3.57
CA LEU A 80 -2.43 -8.23 4.97
C LEU A 80 -3.66 -8.24 5.88
N ALA A 81 -3.59 -9.00 6.97
CA ALA A 81 -4.64 -9.00 7.98
C ALA A 81 -4.82 -7.61 8.58
N GLY A 82 -6.07 -7.26 8.89
CA GLY A 82 -6.43 -5.99 9.50
C GLY A 82 -5.94 -5.86 10.94
N ASP A 83 -6.02 -4.64 11.46
CA ASP A 83 -5.55 -4.29 12.81
C ASP A 83 -6.70 -4.06 13.80
N GLY A 84 -7.92 -4.40 13.44
CA GLY A 84 -9.09 -4.18 14.30
C GLY A 84 -9.67 -2.77 14.25
N SER A 85 -9.14 -1.89 13.39
CA SER A 85 -9.67 -0.53 13.21
C SER A 85 -11.12 -0.53 12.72
N VAL A 86 -11.50 -1.58 11.99
CA VAL A 86 -12.85 -1.79 11.50
C VAL A 86 -13.33 -3.17 11.96
N PRO A 87 -14.57 -3.31 12.47
CA PRO A 87 -15.10 -4.62 12.84
C PRO A 87 -15.11 -5.59 11.65
N ASN A 88 -14.85 -6.87 11.92
CA ASN A 88 -14.72 -7.88 10.88
C ASN A 88 -15.95 -8.00 9.97
N GLY A 89 -17.14 -7.75 10.50
CA GLY A 89 -18.38 -7.80 9.72
C GLY A 89 -18.73 -6.52 8.95
N ALA A 90 -17.95 -5.47 9.12
CA ALA A 90 -18.17 -4.20 8.43
C ALA A 90 -17.37 -4.13 7.13
N TYR A 91 -17.79 -3.24 6.23
CA TYR A 91 -17.15 -3.07 4.91
C TYR A 91 -16.60 -1.66 4.77
N VAL A 92 -15.51 -1.54 4.03
CA VAL A 92 -14.92 -0.26 3.64
C VAL A 92 -14.57 -0.33 2.16
N ASP A 93 -14.88 0.72 1.41
CA ASP A 93 -14.50 0.83 0.01
C ASP A 93 -13.15 1.58 -0.06
N LEU A 94 -12.14 0.92 -0.62
CA LEU A 94 -10.79 1.44 -0.72
C LEU A 94 -10.28 1.34 -2.15
N PRO A 95 -9.39 2.26 -2.58
CA PRO A 95 -8.92 2.25 -3.95
C PRO A 95 -7.96 1.10 -4.24
N VAL A 96 -8.17 0.49 -5.41
CA VAL A 96 -7.22 -0.38 -6.08
C VAL A 96 -6.98 0.29 -7.43
N ARG A 97 -5.84 0.97 -7.54
CA ARG A 97 -5.59 1.94 -8.62
C ARG A 97 -6.66 3.03 -8.61
N ASP A 98 -7.40 3.20 -9.71
CA ASP A 98 -8.42 4.24 -9.81
C ASP A 98 -9.83 3.78 -9.39
N GLU A 99 -10.01 2.48 -9.18
CA GLU A 99 -11.30 1.90 -8.83
C GLU A 99 -11.43 1.68 -7.32
N LEU A 100 -12.65 1.77 -6.80
CA LEU A 100 -12.95 1.40 -5.42
C LEU A 100 -13.35 -0.07 -5.37
N ALA A 101 -12.73 -0.80 -4.46
CA ALA A 101 -13.09 -2.19 -4.15
C ALA A 101 -13.56 -2.28 -2.70
N ARG A 102 -14.45 -3.22 -2.42
CA ARG A 102 -15.00 -3.42 -1.08
C ARG A 102 -14.18 -4.44 -0.31
N PHE A 103 -13.77 -4.05 0.90
CA PHE A 103 -13.00 -4.90 1.81
C PHE A 103 -13.71 -5.03 3.14
N THR A 104 -13.63 -6.21 3.76
CA THR A 104 -14.11 -6.42 5.13
C THR A 104 -13.08 -5.93 6.14
N GLY A 105 -13.52 -5.66 7.36
CA GLY A 105 -12.61 -5.25 8.44
C GLY A 105 -11.48 -6.23 8.71
N GLU A 106 -11.62 -7.48 8.29
CA GLU A 106 -10.57 -8.49 8.43
C GLU A 106 -9.27 -8.13 7.74
N VAL A 107 -9.33 -7.25 6.74
CA VAL A 107 -8.14 -6.85 5.94
C VAL A 107 -7.97 -5.33 5.89
N VAL A 108 -8.64 -4.60 6.77
CA VAL A 108 -8.56 -3.14 6.81
C VAL A 108 -7.70 -2.70 7.98
N LEU A 109 -6.76 -1.80 7.71
CA LEU A 109 -5.87 -1.20 8.70
C LEU A 109 -6.16 0.30 8.83
N GLY A 110 -5.75 0.89 9.95
CA GLY A 110 -5.64 2.34 10.04
C GLY A 110 -4.59 2.82 9.04
N VAL A 111 -4.84 3.98 8.42
CA VAL A 111 -4.01 4.47 7.31
C VAL A 111 -2.55 4.71 7.73
N TYR A 112 -2.31 5.29 8.90
CA TYR A 112 -0.94 5.56 9.35
C TYR A 112 -0.21 4.29 9.76
N ARG A 113 -0.92 3.34 10.36
CA ARG A 113 -0.39 2.01 10.64
C ARG A 113 0.06 1.32 9.35
N ALA A 114 -0.80 1.35 8.33
CA ALA A 114 -0.49 0.76 7.02
C ALA A 114 0.74 1.40 6.39
N TRP A 115 0.84 2.73 6.45
CA TRP A 115 2.01 3.43 5.91
C TRP A 115 3.30 3.08 6.64
N ASP A 116 3.25 2.97 7.97
CA ASP A 116 4.40 2.55 8.77
C ASP A 116 4.88 1.15 8.38
N LEU A 117 3.95 0.24 8.08
CA LEU A 117 4.30 -1.11 7.62
C LEU A 117 4.97 -1.09 6.24
N VAL A 118 4.47 -0.27 5.33
CA VAL A 118 5.09 -0.08 4.00
C VAL A 118 6.51 0.46 4.15
N ARG A 119 6.72 1.45 5.03
CA ARG A 119 8.04 2.00 5.30
C ARG A 119 8.97 0.96 5.91
N ALA A 120 8.48 0.15 6.84
CA ALA A 120 9.27 -0.94 7.43
C ALA A 120 9.73 -1.94 6.37
N PHE A 121 8.85 -2.30 5.44
CA PHE A 121 9.22 -3.15 4.32
C PHE A 121 10.34 -2.52 3.48
N LEU A 122 10.22 -1.25 3.14
CA LEU A 122 11.22 -0.56 2.31
C LEU A 122 12.59 -0.46 3.01
N GLN A 123 12.61 -0.44 4.34
CA GLN A 123 13.85 -0.38 5.12
C GLN A 123 14.50 -1.74 5.31
N THR A 124 13.72 -2.81 5.42
CA THR A 124 14.21 -4.14 5.78
C THR A 124 14.16 -5.17 4.65
N GLY A 125 13.31 -4.96 3.65
CA GLY A 125 13.03 -5.95 2.60
C GLY A 125 12.21 -7.14 3.08
N ARG A 126 11.72 -7.13 4.32
CA ARG A 126 11.05 -8.26 4.95
C ARG A 126 9.55 -8.04 5.02
N THR A 127 8.79 -9.05 4.61
CA THR A 127 7.32 -8.99 4.64
C THR A 127 6.72 -9.83 5.76
N ALA A 128 7.39 -10.91 6.18
CA ALA A 128 6.86 -11.83 7.19
C ALA A 128 6.58 -11.15 8.54
N GLU A 129 7.34 -10.12 8.88
CA GLU A 129 7.25 -9.42 10.16
C GLU A 129 6.14 -8.35 10.17
N LEU A 130 5.53 -8.05 9.03
CA LEU A 130 4.51 -7.01 8.94
C LEU A 130 3.17 -7.43 9.52
N GLY A 131 2.88 -8.72 9.55
CA GLY A 131 1.66 -9.29 10.06
C GLY A 131 1.31 -10.58 9.32
N ASP A 132 0.07 -11.01 9.43
CA ASP A 132 -0.42 -12.22 8.80
C ASP A 132 -0.90 -11.95 7.38
N TRP A 133 -0.37 -12.71 6.43
CA TRP A 133 -0.75 -12.60 5.02
C TRP A 133 -1.74 -13.69 4.64
N HIS A 134 -2.83 -13.29 3.99
CA HIS A 134 -3.83 -14.21 3.45
C HIS A 134 -3.67 -14.32 1.95
N ALA A 135 -3.52 -15.53 1.44
CA ALA A 135 -3.43 -15.76 -0.02
C ALA A 135 -4.77 -15.43 -0.70
N LEU A 136 -4.67 -14.83 -1.85
CA LEU A 136 -5.82 -14.50 -2.68
C LEU A 136 -6.06 -15.53 -3.78
#